data_0e657fbeb5d4673ebcb2157859ca8bd7
#
_entry.id   0e657fbeb5d4673ebcb2157859ca8bd7
#
_cell.length_a   1.000
_cell.length_b   1.000
_cell.length_c   1.000
_cell.angle_alpha   90.00
_cell.angle_beta   90.00
_cell.angle_gamma   90.00
#
_symmetry.space_group_name_H-M   'P 1'
#
loop_
_entity.id
_entity.type
_entity.pdbx_description
1 polymer ?
#
loop_
_entity_poly.entity_id
_entity_poly.type
_entity_poly.pdbx_seq_one_letter_code
_entity_poly.pdbx_strand_id
1 'polypeptide(L)'
;MPHLDVDGATLYYETEGRASKPAVLLIHAGIAHLRMWDPIVLALAEGHFVIRFDSRGFGATTTEDVEFSDRTDARNVLDHLGVERALLIGCSRGGGIAIDLAVETPDRVSGLVTIGSGPSGFPDLEPTAAEEAIIDRMDRAFAEQAWDVLNELEVRLWAIGPGREQAALDPDFVRLAYELNRENLAHSTERPRPEPLDPPAYDRLVDIAVPTLVTVGEHDLTEELAAFEFLITAIPHADSVRFADSAHLPSVEQPEEFAGVLLAWLDAHSL
;
A
#
# COMPACT_ATOMS: atom_id res chain seq x y z
N MET A 1 -2.67 -20.85 -10.72
CA MET A 1 -2.65 -19.62 -9.88
C MET A 1 -3.89 -18.84 -10.23
N PRO A 2 -4.59 -18.23 -9.28
CA PRO A 2 -5.82 -17.51 -9.58
C PRO A 2 -5.53 -16.19 -10.30
N HIS A 3 -6.23 -15.99 -11.41
CA HIS A 3 -6.18 -14.79 -12.23
C HIS A 3 -7.60 -14.32 -12.49
N LEU A 4 -7.76 -13.01 -12.61
CA LEU A 4 -9.00 -12.34 -12.96
C LEU A 4 -8.80 -11.50 -14.22
N ASP A 5 -9.49 -11.85 -15.30
CA ASP A 5 -9.50 -11.02 -16.49
C ASP A 5 -10.42 -9.82 -16.29
N VAL A 6 -9.87 -8.64 -16.52
CA VAL A 6 -10.57 -7.35 -16.50
C VAL A 6 -10.27 -6.61 -17.80
N ASP A 7 -10.89 -5.47 -18.03
CA ASP A 7 -10.63 -4.68 -19.23
C ASP A 7 -9.15 -4.23 -19.29
N GLY A 8 -8.45 -4.68 -20.33
CA GLY A 8 -7.04 -4.38 -20.58
C GLY A 8 -6.03 -4.98 -19.58
N ALA A 9 -6.42 -5.94 -18.72
CA ALA A 9 -5.47 -6.62 -17.84
C ALA A 9 -5.94 -8.01 -17.38
N THR A 10 -4.97 -8.80 -16.92
CA THR A 10 -5.21 -10.05 -16.18
C THR A 10 -4.58 -9.90 -14.80
N LEU A 11 -5.40 -9.63 -13.79
CA LEU A 11 -4.97 -9.40 -12.41
C LEU A 11 -4.61 -10.72 -11.74
N TYR A 12 -3.44 -10.78 -11.12
CA TYR A 12 -3.05 -11.88 -10.25
C TYR A 12 -3.51 -11.60 -8.82
N TYR A 13 -4.17 -12.58 -8.17
CA TYR A 13 -4.59 -12.47 -6.78
C TYR A 13 -4.35 -13.76 -6.01
N GLU A 14 -4.36 -13.66 -4.70
CA GLU A 14 -4.32 -14.80 -3.78
C GLU A 14 -5.32 -14.61 -2.66
N THR A 15 -5.74 -15.74 -2.08
CA THR A 15 -6.66 -15.74 -0.94
C THR A 15 -6.18 -16.71 0.13
N GLU A 16 -6.35 -16.31 1.39
CA GLU A 16 -6.08 -17.14 2.56
C GLU A 16 -7.27 -17.07 3.53
N GLY A 17 -7.43 -18.12 4.33
CA GLY A 17 -8.54 -18.22 5.29
C GLY A 17 -9.82 -18.78 4.67
N ARG A 18 -10.95 -18.57 5.34
CA ARG A 18 -12.24 -19.13 4.91
C ARG A 18 -13.13 -18.04 4.35
N ALA A 19 -13.71 -18.24 3.18
CA ALA A 19 -14.63 -17.30 2.53
C ALA A 19 -15.89 -16.93 3.35
N SER A 20 -16.20 -17.69 4.42
CA SER A 20 -17.30 -17.40 5.34
C SER A 20 -16.95 -16.41 6.48
N LYS A 21 -15.70 -16.02 6.58
CA LYS A 21 -15.20 -15.03 7.54
C LYS A 21 -15.30 -13.61 6.98
N PRO A 22 -15.25 -12.56 7.84
CA PRO A 22 -15.12 -11.20 7.37
C PRO A 22 -13.95 -11.03 6.41
N ALA A 23 -14.16 -10.29 5.32
CA ALA A 23 -13.15 -10.14 4.28
C ALA A 23 -12.20 -8.98 4.58
N VAL A 24 -10.92 -9.20 4.25
CA VAL A 24 -9.86 -8.18 4.27
C VAL A 24 -9.24 -8.12 2.87
N LEU A 25 -9.15 -6.93 2.29
CA LEU A 25 -8.42 -6.67 1.06
C LEU A 25 -7.11 -5.95 1.37
N LEU A 26 -5.99 -6.56 0.99
CA LEU A 26 -4.64 -6.02 1.15
C LEU A 26 -4.17 -5.42 -0.18
N ILE A 27 -3.80 -4.12 -0.17
CA ILE A 27 -3.35 -3.37 -1.35
C ILE A 27 -1.91 -2.92 -1.12
N HIS A 28 -1.01 -3.39 -1.98
CA HIS A 28 0.45 -3.26 -1.79
C HIS A 28 1.00 -1.86 -2.12
N ALA A 29 2.20 -1.59 -1.62
CA ALA A 29 2.98 -0.39 -1.91
C ALA A 29 3.57 -0.38 -3.34
N GLY A 30 3.91 0.80 -3.86
CA GLY A 30 4.51 0.96 -5.19
C GLY A 30 5.93 0.37 -5.34
N ILE A 31 6.64 0.15 -4.24
CA ILE A 31 7.95 -0.52 -4.23
C ILE A 31 7.86 -2.01 -3.88
N ALA A 32 6.66 -2.59 -4.00
CA ALA A 32 6.41 -3.99 -3.65
C ALA A 32 5.29 -4.55 -4.52
N HIS A 33 4.88 -5.76 -4.23
CA HIS A 33 3.73 -6.44 -4.78
C HIS A 33 3.04 -7.27 -3.68
N LEU A 34 2.04 -8.09 -3.99
CA LEU A 34 1.25 -8.79 -2.97
C LEU A 34 2.06 -9.61 -1.95
N ARG A 35 3.30 -10.00 -2.30
CA ARG A 35 4.17 -10.76 -1.37
C ARG A 35 4.67 -9.95 -0.18
N MET A 36 4.57 -8.63 -0.20
CA MET A 36 4.89 -7.82 0.99
C MET A 36 4.04 -8.20 2.20
N TRP A 37 2.89 -8.82 1.96
CA TRP A 37 1.94 -9.25 2.99
C TRP A 37 2.21 -10.65 3.56
N ASP A 38 3.15 -11.44 2.94
CA ASP A 38 3.47 -12.80 3.39
C ASP A 38 3.79 -12.88 4.90
N PRO A 39 4.48 -11.91 5.51
CA PRO A 39 4.80 -11.98 6.93
C PRO A 39 3.59 -11.94 7.86
N ILE A 40 2.47 -11.32 7.45
CA ILE A 40 1.30 -11.11 8.30
C ILE A 40 0.05 -11.86 7.85
N VAL A 41 0.03 -12.36 6.61
CA VAL A 41 -1.18 -12.94 5.99
C VAL A 41 -1.75 -14.12 6.80
N LEU A 42 -0.90 -14.99 7.34
CA LEU A 42 -1.36 -16.16 8.11
C LEU A 42 -2.01 -15.77 9.44
N ALA A 43 -1.49 -14.76 10.12
CA ALA A 43 -2.07 -14.25 11.36
C ALA A 43 -3.46 -13.63 11.12
N LEU A 44 -3.63 -12.87 10.04
CA LEU A 44 -4.93 -12.33 9.62
C LEU A 44 -5.92 -13.43 9.22
N ALA A 45 -5.46 -14.47 8.53
CA ALA A 45 -6.29 -15.55 8.01
C ALA A 45 -6.90 -16.44 9.11
N GLU A 46 -6.41 -16.39 10.33
CA GLU A 46 -7.05 -17.05 11.47
C GLU A 46 -8.47 -16.52 11.74
N GLY A 47 -8.66 -15.19 11.60
CA GLY A 47 -9.92 -14.50 11.84
C GLY A 47 -10.69 -14.10 10.59
N HIS A 48 -10.02 -13.99 9.43
CA HIS A 48 -10.53 -13.32 8.24
C HIS A 48 -10.39 -14.14 6.96
N PHE A 49 -11.15 -13.74 5.94
CA PHE A 49 -10.90 -14.11 4.55
C PHE A 49 -10.00 -13.04 3.93
N VAL A 50 -8.71 -13.34 3.85
CA VAL A 50 -7.69 -12.41 3.36
C VAL A 50 -7.58 -12.52 1.85
N ILE A 51 -7.66 -11.38 1.18
CA ILE A 51 -7.57 -11.23 -0.27
C ILE A 51 -6.43 -10.26 -0.53
N ARG A 52 -5.54 -10.58 -1.45
CA ARG A 52 -4.46 -9.71 -1.90
C ARG A 52 -4.26 -9.86 -3.40
N PHE A 53 -3.90 -8.81 -4.08
CA PHE A 53 -3.71 -8.83 -5.54
C PHE A 53 -2.54 -7.93 -5.93
N ASP A 54 -1.99 -8.21 -7.11
CA ASP A 54 -1.01 -7.35 -7.74
C ASP A 54 -1.74 -6.33 -8.61
N SER A 55 -1.49 -5.05 -8.35
CA SER A 55 -1.99 -3.95 -9.18
C SER A 55 -1.36 -3.98 -10.57
N ARG A 56 -1.93 -3.27 -11.55
CA ARG A 56 -1.36 -3.15 -12.89
C ARG A 56 0.03 -2.52 -12.85
N GLY A 57 0.96 -3.15 -13.54
CA GLY A 57 2.37 -2.76 -13.53
C GLY A 57 3.19 -3.33 -12.38
N PHE A 58 2.65 -4.34 -11.66
CA PHE A 58 3.32 -4.95 -10.51
C PHE A 58 3.18 -6.48 -10.49
N GLY A 59 4.19 -7.14 -9.91
CA GLY A 59 4.18 -8.56 -9.59
C GLY A 59 3.84 -9.47 -10.78
N ALA A 60 2.82 -10.31 -10.64
CA ALA A 60 2.40 -11.27 -11.66
C ALA A 60 1.17 -10.80 -12.50
N THR A 61 0.68 -9.58 -12.27
CA THR A 61 -0.37 -8.98 -13.10
C THR A 61 0.18 -8.58 -14.46
N THR A 62 -0.56 -8.89 -15.54
CA THR A 62 -0.23 -8.41 -16.89
C THR A 62 -1.21 -7.33 -17.31
N THR A 63 -0.73 -6.29 -17.99
CA THR A 63 -1.56 -5.14 -18.38
C THR A 63 -1.22 -4.62 -19.76
N GLU A 64 -2.21 -4.01 -20.41
CA GLU A 64 -2.05 -3.20 -21.61
C GLU A 64 -1.86 -1.73 -21.22
N ASP A 65 -1.34 -0.91 -22.14
CA ASP A 65 -1.16 0.53 -21.95
C ASP A 65 -2.49 1.30 -22.15
N VAL A 66 -3.46 1.01 -21.28
CA VAL A 66 -4.81 1.59 -21.33
C VAL A 66 -5.07 2.52 -20.15
N GLU A 67 -6.12 3.34 -20.24
CA GLU A 67 -6.69 4.03 -19.08
C GLU A 67 -7.48 3.03 -18.23
N PHE A 68 -7.37 3.12 -16.92
CA PHE A 68 -8.03 2.22 -15.99
C PHE A 68 -8.23 2.89 -14.62
N SER A 69 -9.02 2.29 -13.76
CA SER A 69 -9.18 2.74 -12.37
C SER A 69 -8.70 1.67 -11.40
N ASP A 70 -7.71 2.00 -10.57
CA ASP A 70 -7.23 1.15 -9.48
C ASP A 70 -8.37 0.74 -8.54
N ARG A 71 -9.28 1.66 -8.27
CA ARG A 71 -10.46 1.44 -7.43
C ARG A 71 -11.42 0.42 -8.07
N THR A 72 -11.59 0.50 -9.38
CA THR A 72 -12.41 -0.47 -10.13
C THR A 72 -11.76 -1.84 -10.15
N ASP A 73 -10.45 -1.95 -10.32
CA ASP A 73 -9.74 -3.22 -10.26
C ASP A 73 -9.86 -3.88 -8.87
N ALA A 74 -9.70 -3.12 -7.79
CA ALA A 74 -9.90 -3.60 -6.43
C ALA A 74 -11.34 -4.10 -6.20
N ARG A 75 -12.35 -3.37 -6.70
CA ARG A 75 -13.77 -3.81 -6.64
C ARG A 75 -14.00 -5.07 -7.48
N ASN A 76 -13.42 -5.16 -8.67
CA ASN A 76 -13.54 -6.33 -9.53
C ASN A 76 -13.02 -7.59 -8.83
N VAL A 77 -11.91 -7.49 -8.10
CA VAL A 77 -11.38 -8.61 -7.29
C VAL A 77 -12.39 -9.02 -6.21
N LEU A 78 -12.96 -8.05 -5.47
CA LEU A 78 -13.98 -8.33 -4.45
C LEU A 78 -15.24 -8.96 -5.06
N ASP A 79 -15.73 -8.41 -6.16
CA ASP A 79 -16.94 -8.88 -6.86
C ASP A 79 -16.77 -10.30 -7.43
N HIS A 80 -15.60 -10.58 -8.01
CA HIS A 80 -15.24 -11.91 -8.49
C HIS A 80 -15.29 -12.97 -7.38
N LEU A 81 -14.91 -12.58 -6.17
CA LEU A 81 -14.90 -13.47 -4.99
C LEU A 81 -16.23 -13.46 -4.22
N GLY A 82 -17.24 -12.72 -4.68
CA GLY A 82 -18.54 -12.61 -4.04
C GLY A 82 -18.52 -11.84 -2.72
N VAL A 83 -17.55 -10.94 -2.55
CA VAL A 83 -17.37 -10.12 -1.33
C VAL A 83 -18.10 -8.80 -1.49
N GLU A 84 -19.17 -8.60 -0.74
CA GLU A 84 -19.95 -7.36 -0.76
C GLU A 84 -19.25 -6.22 -0.01
N ARG A 85 -18.54 -6.53 1.08
CA ARG A 85 -17.91 -5.56 1.95
C ARG A 85 -16.62 -6.11 2.55
N ALA A 86 -15.55 -5.29 2.58
CA ALA A 86 -14.26 -5.69 3.12
C ALA A 86 -13.62 -4.60 4.00
N LEU A 87 -12.80 -5.02 4.96
CA LEU A 87 -11.79 -4.17 5.55
C LEU A 87 -10.70 -3.93 4.49
N LEU A 88 -10.33 -2.66 4.29
CA LEU A 88 -9.24 -2.30 3.37
C LEU A 88 -7.97 -2.02 4.18
N ILE A 89 -6.88 -2.66 3.82
CA ILE A 89 -5.54 -2.38 4.37
C ILE A 89 -4.62 -2.05 3.20
N GLY A 90 -4.11 -0.83 3.17
CA GLY A 90 -3.25 -0.38 2.08
C GLY A 90 -1.97 0.28 2.57
N CYS A 91 -0.88 0.05 1.84
CA CYS A 91 0.42 0.66 2.12
C CYS A 91 0.79 1.61 0.98
N SER A 92 1.22 2.84 1.31
CA SER A 92 1.70 3.82 0.33
C SER A 92 0.64 4.08 -0.77
N ARG A 93 1.01 3.89 -2.04
CA ARG A 93 0.06 3.88 -3.16
C ARG A 93 -1.21 3.06 -2.85
N GLY A 94 -1.06 1.87 -2.26
CA GLY A 94 -2.19 1.01 -1.90
C GLY A 94 -3.08 1.62 -0.83
N GLY A 95 -2.53 2.40 0.08
CA GLY A 95 -3.30 3.14 1.08
C GLY A 95 -4.08 4.31 0.47
N GLY A 96 -3.48 5.03 -0.49
CA GLY A 96 -4.20 6.04 -1.28
C GLY A 96 -5.40 5.45 -2.02
N ILE A 97 -5.23 4.27 -2.66
CA ILE A 97 -6.32 3.54 -3.31
C ILE A 97 -7.41 3.15 -2.29
N ALA A 98 -7.03 2.69 -1.11
CA ALA A 98 -7.96 2.30 -0.06
C ALA A 98 -8.76 3.51 0.48
N ILE A 99 -8.13 4.67 0.65
CA ILE A 99 -8.78 5.93 1.01
C ILE A 99 -9.78 6.33 -0.07
N ASP A 100 -9.37 6.34 -1.33
CA ASP A 100 -10.22 6.68 -2.46
C ASP A 100 -11.44 5.76 -2.56
N LEU A 101 -11.27 4.45 -2.33
CA LEU A 101 -12.37 3.49 -2.26
C LEU A 101 -13.33 3.78 -1.11
N ALA A 102 -12.80 4.12 0.07
CA ALA A 102 -13.63 4.42 1.24
C ALA A 102 -14.50 5.67 1.02
N VAL A 103 -14.00 6.63 0.23
CA VAL A 103 -14.72 7.86 -0.14
C VAL A 103 -15.69 7.61 -1.31
N GLU A 104 -15.28 6.84 -2.33
CA GLU A 104 -16.07 6.59 -3.55
C GLU A 104 -17.21 5.59 -3.30
N THR A 105 -16.95 4.53 -2.55
CA THR A 105 -17.88 3.42 -2.32
C THR A 105 -17.96 3.01 -0.85
N PRO A 106 -18.40 3.91 0.06
CA PRO A 106 -18.37 3.68 1.52
C PRO A 106 -19.14 2.43 1.96
N ASP A 107 -20.21 2.06 1.25
CA ASP A 107 -20.99 0.85 1.52
C ASP A 107 -20.20 -0.45 1.33
N ARG A 108 -19.11 -0.41 0.57
CA ARG A 108 -18.23 -1.56 0.29
C ARG A 108 -17.11 -1.73 1.34
N VAL A 109 -16.96 -0.78 2.27
CA VAL A 109 -15.83 -0.72 3.21
C VAL A 109 -16.30 -0.90 4.64
N SER A 110 -15.76 -1.90 5.37
CA SER A 110 -16.08 -2.16 6.77
C SER A 110 -15.14 -1.47 7.75
N GLY A 111 -13.93 -1.16 7.32
CA GLY A 111 -12.90 -0.46 8.06
C GLY A 111 -11.75 -0.09 7.12
N LEU A 112 -10.89 0.80 7.55
CA LEU A 112 -9.77 1.31 6.77
C LEU A 112 -8.49 1.29 7.60
N VAL A 113 -7.41 0.74 7.05
CA VAL A 113 -6.07 0.82 7.62
C VAL A 113 -5.11 1.37 6.55
N THR A 114 -4.42 2.44 6.87
CA THR A 114 -3.44 3.07 5.98
C THR A 114 -2.04 3.01 6.57
N ILE A 115 -1.05 2.76 5.74
CA ILE A 115 0.35 2.61 6.14
C ILE A 115 1.20 3.52 5.25
N GLY A 116 1.77 4.60 5.80
CA GLY A 116 2.61 5.55 5.05
C GLY A 116 1.93 6.00 3.77
N SER A 117 0.77 6.66 3.88
CA SER A 117 -0.07 6.97 2.71
C SER A 117 -0.73 8.33 2.86
N GLY A 118 -0.91 9.02 1.72
CA GLY A 118 -1.73 10.22 1.60
C GLY A 118 -3.01 9.98 0.79
N PRO A 119 -4.04 10.84 0.93
CA PRO A 119 -5.24 10.80 0.09
C PRO A 119 -4.93 11.35 -1.31
N SER A 120 -5.70 10.95 -2.32
CA SER A 120 -5.64 11.63 -3.62
C SER A 120 -5.88 13.13 -3.46
N GLY A 121 -5.08 13.95 -4.17
CA GLY A 121 -5.12 15.41 -4.06
C GLY A 121 -4.37 15.99 -2.85
N PHE A 122 -3.64 15.17 -2.06
CA PHE A 122 -2.72 15.70 -1.06
C PHE A 122 -1.67 16.58 -1.75
N PRO A 123 -1.36 17.77 -1.22
CA PRO A 123 -0.41 18.66 -1.87
C PRO A 123 1.01 18.08 -1.83
N ASP A 124 1.73 18.24 -2.94
CA ASP A 124 3.15 17.93 -3.00
C ASP A 124 3.92 18.77 -1.98
N LEU A 125 4.82 18.14 -1.24
CA LEU A 125 5.70 18.82 -0.30
C LEU A 125 7.13 18.86 -0.83
N GLU A 126 7.86 19.91 -0.45
CA GLU A 126 9.28 19.99 -0.77
C GLU A 126 10.05 18.90 0.02
N PRO A 127 10.76 18.01 -0.67
CA PRO A 127 11.56 16.98 0.00
C PRO A 127 12.72 17.64 0.76
N THR A 128 13.23 16.96 1.78
CA THR A 128 14.49 17.36 2.40
C THR A 128 15.66 17.23 1.42
N ALA A 129 16.76 17.92 1.68
CA ALA A 129 17.95 17.82 0.83
C ALA A 129 18.49 16.36 0.73
N ALA A 130 18.26 15.54 1.74
CA ALA A 130 18.66 14.13 1.72
C ALA A 130 17.75 13.29 0.81
N GLU A 131 16.44 13.53 0.84
CA GLU A 131 15.46 12.91 -0.06
C GLU A 131 15.69 13.36 -1.51
N GLU A 132 15.81 14.67 -1.74
CA GLU A 132 16.05 15.26 -3.07
C GLU A 132 17.30 14.66 -3.75
N ALA A 133 18.40 14.51 -2.99
CA ALA A 133 19.62 13.92 -3.53
C ALA A 133 19.45 12.46 -3.99
N ILE A 134 18.55 11.70 -3.39
CA ILE A 134 18.23 10.33 -3.82
C ILE A 134 17.28 10.39 -5.02
N ILE A 135 16.24 11.22 -4.98
CA ILE A 135 15.25 11.41 -6.06
C ILE A 135 15.94 11.83 -7.36
N ASP A 136 16.84 12.80 -7.31
CA ASP A 136 17.64 13.23 -8.48
C ASP A 136 18.47 12.09 -9.11
N ARG A 137 18.91 11.14 -8.30
CA ARG A 137 19.66 9.97 -8.80
C ARG A 137 18.71 8.92 -9.37
N MET A 138 17.51 8.78 -8.81
CA MET A 138 16.46 7.89 -9.33
C MET A 138 16.03 8.34 -10.72
N ASP A 139 15.79 9.64 -10.92
CA ASP A 139 15.39 10.22 -12.21
C ASP A 139 16.45 9.96 -13.28
N ARG A 140 17.73 10.11 -12.93
CA ARG A 140 18.85 9.77 -13.83
C ARG A 140 18.90 8.28 -14.13
N ALA A 141 18.80 7.42 -13.12
CA ALA A 141 18.82 5.97 -13.30
C ALA A 141 17.66 5.51 -14.19
N PHE A 142 16.48 6.08 -14.02
CA PHE A 142 15.32 5.80 -14.86
C PHE A 142 15.55 6.26 -16.32
N ALA A 143 16.04 7.49 -16.53
CA ALA A 143 16.32 8.02 -17.86
C ALA A 143 17.41 7.21 -18.61
N GLU A 144 18.39 6.67 -17.87
CA GLU A 144 19.47 5.83 -18.38
C GLU A 144 19.08 4.34 -18.47
N GLN A 145 17.87 3.97 -18.04
CA GLN A 145 17.41 2.59 -17.93
C GLN A 145 18.33 1.70 -17.07
N ALA A 146 18.95 2.30 -16.08
CA ALA A 146 19.84 1.63 -15.13
C ALA A 146 19.02 0.97 -14.00
N TRP A 147 18.23 -0.04 -14.35
CA TRP A 147 17.20 -0.63 -13.51
C TRP A 147 17.71 -1.17 -12.17
N ASP A 148 18.88 -1.82 -12.15
CA ASP A 148 19.46 -2.30 -10.89
C ASP A 148 19.83 -1.12 -9.96
N VAL A 149 20.30 0.01 -10.51
CA VAL A 149 20.59 1.23 -9.74
C VAL A 149 19.30 1.88 -9.27
N LEU A 150 18.27 1.90 -10.11
CA LEU A 150 16.96 2.42 -9.74
C LEU A 150 16.38 1.62 -8.56
N ASN A 151 16.38 0.29 -8.65
CA ASN A 151 15.94 -0.57 -7.55
C ASN A 151 16.67 -0.27 -6.23
N GLU A 152 18.00 -0.10 -6.30
CA GLU A 152 18.82 0.22 -5.13
C GLU A 152 18.41 1.56 -4.50
N LEU A 153 18.18 2.58 -5.33
CA LEU A 153 17.80 3.91 -4.87
C LEU A 153 16.37 3.96 -4.31
N GLU A 154 15.43 3.29 -4.96
CA GLU A 154 14.05 3.18 -4.50
C GLU A 154 13.97 2.48 -3.13
N VAL A 155 14.63 1.34 -2.97
CA VAL A 155 14.70 0.65 -1.67
C VAL A 155 15.39 1.53 -0.62
N ARG A 156 16.45 2.27 -1.02
CA ARG A 156 17.14 3.20 -0.13
C ARG A 156 16.22 4.33 0.34
N LEU A 157 15.42 4.91 -0.55
CA LEU A 157 14.55 6.04 -0.25
C LEU A 157 13.39 5.60 0.66
N TRP A 158 12.63 4.59 0.22
CA TRP A 158 11.41 4.20 0.92
C TRP A 158 11.63 3.12 1.98
N ALA A 159 12.14 1.94 1.64
CA ALA A 159 12.18 0.83 2.57
C ALA A 159 13.19 1.04 3.71
N ILE A 160 14.38 1.54 3.40
CA ILE A 160 15.41 1.83 4.40
C ILE A 160 15.12 3.15 5.11
N GLY A 161 14.74 4.18 4.35
CA GLY A 161 14.55 5.55 4.81
C GLY A 161 15.83 6.40 4.66
N PRO A 162 15.70 7.68 4.26
CA PRO A 162 16.84 8.52 3.83
C PRO A 162 17.85 8.80 4.94
N GLY A 163 17.45 8.77 6.20
CA GLY A 163 18.31 9.06 7.36
C GLY A 163 18.92 7.83 8.03
N ARG A 164 18.67 6.61 7.53
CA ARG A 164 19.08 5.37 8.22
C ARG A 164 20.26 4.69 7.54
N GLU A 165 21.06 3.99 8.33
CA GLU A 165 22.17 3.17 7.83
C GLU A 165 21.69 1.75 7.58
N GLN A 166 21.74 1.28 6.31
CA GLN A 166 21.30 -0.07 5.92
C GLN A 166 21.95 -1.18 6.77
N ALA A 167 23.22 -1.01 7.14
CA ALA A 167 23.95 -2.01 7.92
C ALA A 167 23.45 -2.16 9.37
N ALA A 168 22.60 -1.24 9.83
CA ALA A 168 21.98 -1.30 11.16
C ALA A 168 20.64 -2.04 11.17
N LEU A 169 20.09 -2.37 9.98
CA LEU A 169 18.80 -3.03 9.82
C LEU A 169 18.97 -4.54 9.76
N ASP A 170 17.86 -5.25 9.98
CA ASP A 170 17.79 -6.71 9.79
C ASP A 170 18.16 -7.06 8.34
N PRO A 171 19.20 -7.89 8.11
CA PRO A 171 19.61 -8.28 6.77
C PRO A 171 18.52 -9.02 5.97
N ASP A 172 17.63 -9.74 6.65
CA ASP A 172 16.53 -10.46 6.00
C ASP A 172 15.45 -9.50 5.51
N PHE A 173 15.13 -8.46 6.29
CA PHE A 173 14.26 -7.38 5.84
C PHE A 173 14.86 -6.65 4.62
N VAL A 174 16.13 -6.26 4.71
CA VAL A 174 16.81 -5.55 3.60
C VAL A 174 16.78 -6.39 2.33
N ARG A 175 17.13 -7.68 2.42
CA ARG A 175 17.07 -8.60 1.28
C ARG A 175 15.66 -8.67 0.68
N LEU A 176 14.65 -8.85 1.54
CA LEU A 176 13.24 -8.94 1.11
C LEU A 176 12.78 -7.66 0.42
N ALA A 177 13.14 -6.47 0.94
CA ALA A 177 12.80 -5.20 0.31
C ALA A 177 13.37 -5.07 -1.11
N TYR A 178 14.62 -5.49 -1.31
CA TYR A 178 15.23 -5.53 -2.64
C TYR A 178 14.56 -6.53 -3.58
N GLU A 179 14.19 -7.71 -3.09
CA GLU A 179 13.51 -8.74 -3.87
C GLU A 179 12.12 -8.27 -4.30
N LEU A 180 11.34 -7.71 -3.37
CA LEU A 180 9.98 -7.20 -3.62
C LEU A 180 9.96 -6.11 -4.71
N ASN A 181 10.88 -5.14 -4.64
CA ASN A 181 10.90 -4.07 -5.63
C ASN A 181 11.50 -4.53 -6.98
N ARG A 182 12.49 -5.44 -6.93
CA ARG A 182 13.14 -5.93 -8.14
C ARG A 182 12.20 -6.65 -9.10
N GLU A 183 11.21 -7.38 -8.60
CA GLU A 183 10.22 -8.06 -9.44
C GLU A 183 9.43 -7.05 -10.30
N ASN A 184 9.20 -5.84 -9.80
CA ASN A 184 8.50 -4.79 -10.53
C ASN A 184 9.30 -4.20 -11.71
N LEU A 185 10.62 -4.43 -11.77
CA LEU A 185 11.43 -4.00 -12.92
C LEU A 185 11.02 -4.67 -14.23
N ALA A 186 10.35 -5.84 -14.18
CA ALA A 186 9.81 -6.49 -15.36
C ALA A 186 8.73 -5.63 -16.06
N HIS A 187 8.09 -4.73 -15.30
CA HIS A 187 7.04 -3.82 -15.76
C HIS A 187 7.56 -2.42 -16.16
N SER A 188 8.88 -2.19 -16.11
CA SER A 188 9.50 -0.87 -16.34
C SER A 188 9.18 -0.24 -17.70
N THR A 189 8.70 -1.01 -18.66
CA THR A 189 8.29 -0.55 -20.01
C THR A 189 6.78 -0.41 -20.19
N GLU A 190 5.98 -0.92 -19.27
CA GLU A 190 4.53 -0.80 -19.30
C GLU A 190 4.11 0.64 -18.92
N ARG A 191 3.00 1.09 -19.48
CA ARG A 191 2.48 2.45 -19.28
C ARG A 191 0.96 2.47 -19.07
N PRO A 192 0.42 1.64 -18.17
CA PRO A 192 -0.99 1.76 -17.79
C PRO A 192 -1.23 3.14 -17.17
N ARG A 193 -2.38 3.75 -17.47
CA ARG A 193 -2.71 5.10 -17.00
C ARG A 193 -3.85 5.06 -16.00
N PRO A 194 -3.58 5.15 -14.69
CA PRO A 194 -4.62 5.18 -13.68
C PRO A 194 -5.43 6.48 -13.77
N GLU A 195 -6.76 6.37 -13.76
CA GLU A 195 -7.66 7.49 -13.65
C GLU A 195 -7.73 7.98 -12.20
N PRO A 196 -7.45 9.26 -11.93
CA PRO A 196 -7.58 9.83 -10.59
C PRO A 196 -9.04 9.85 -10.13
N LEU A 197 -9.26 9.88 -8.83
CA LEU A 197 -10.57 10.16 -8.26
C LEU A 197 -10.90 11.66 -8.44
N ASP A 198 -12.09 11.96 -8.97
CA ASP A 198 -12.59 13.33 -9.15
C ASP A 198 -14.02 13.46 -8.59
N PRO A 199 -14.25 14.35 -7.59
CA PRO A 199 -13.25 15.13 -6.88
C PRO A 199 -12.33 14.24 -6.01
N PRO A 200 -11.08 14.67 -5.73
CA PRO A 200 -10.12 13.90 -4.96
C PRO A 200 -10.57 13.70 -3.51
N ALA A 201 -10.02 12.65 -2.85
CA ALA A 201 -10.38 12.32 -1.48
C ALA A 201 -9.94 13.38 -0.47
N TYR A 202 -8.94 14.21 -0.78
CA TYR A 202 -8.42 15.25 0.11
C TYR A 202 -9.51 16.12 0.76
N ASP A 203 -10.52 16.54 -0.02
CA ASP A 203 -11.61 17.39 0.44
C ASP A 203 -12.77 16.61 1.06
N ARG A 204 -12.71 15.28 1.08
CA ARG A 204 -13.82 14.39 1.42
C ARG A 204 -13.51 13.41 2.56
N LEU A 205 -12.36 13.53 3.21
CA LEU A 205 -11.96 12.62 4.30
C LEU A 205 -12.94 12.61 5.47
N VAL A 206 -13.65 13.71 5.68
CA VAL A 206 -14.72 13.81 6.69
C VAL A 206 -15.91 12.86 6.42
N ASP A 207 -16.07 12.38 5.19
CA ASP A 207 -17.12 11.43 4.80
C ASP A 207 -16.77 9.97 5.20
N ILE A 208 -15.52 9.69 5.58
CA ILE A 208 -15.08 8.37 6.04
C ILE A 208 -15.65 8.13 7.44
N ALA A 209 -16.68 7.28 7.51
CA ALA A 209 -17.41 7.00 8.75
C ALA A 209 -17.08 5.63 9.36
N VAL A 210 -16.27 4.81 8.70
CA VAL A 210 -15.86 3.49 9.18
C VAL A 210 -14.70 3.60 10.17
N PRO A 211 -14.53 2.63 11.09
CA PRO A 211 -13.33 2.56 11.93
C PRO A 211 -12.07 2.68 11.06
N THR A 212 -11.19 3.59 11.43
CA THR A 212 -9.97 3.88 10.66
C THR A 212 -8.75 3.85 11.55
N LEU A 213 -7.71 3.15 11.10
CA LEU A 213 -6.38 3.13 11.70
C LEU A 213 -5.38 3.73 10.72
N VAL A 214 -4.77 4.84 11.09
CA VAL A 214 -3.71 5.49 10.29
C VAL A 214 -2.36 5.13 10.90
N THR A 215 -1.44 4.59 10.11
CA THR A 215 -0.12 4.19 10.59
C THR A 215 1.01 4.75 9.72
N VAL A 216 2.18 4.97 10.34
CA VAL A 216 3.39 5.42 9.65
C VAL A 216 4.63 4.93 10.40
N GLY A 217 5.73 4.73 9.68
CA GLY A 217 7.06 4.57 10.30
C GLY A 217 7.67 5.94 10.62
N GLU A 218 8.35 6.08 11.76
CA GLU A 218 8.98 7.36 12.16
C GLU A 218 10.14 7.79 11.24
N HIS A 219 10.66 6.85 10.45
CA HIS A 219 11.74 7.08 9.49
C HIS A 219 11.25 7.17 8.04
N ASP A 220 9.94 7.36 7.84
CA ASP A 220 9.33 7.55 6.53
C ASP A 220 9.67 8.92 5.95
N LEU A 221 9.27 9.17 4.72
CA LEU A 221 9.50 10.43 4.01
C LEU A 221 8.73 11.59 4.62
N THR A 222 9.24 12.78 4.40
CA THR A 222 8.62 14.04 4.86
C THR A 222 7.16 14.15 4.46
N GLU A 223 6.83 13.77 3.22
CA GLU A 223 5.46 13.79 2.70
C GLU A 223 4.56 12.81 3.44
N GLU A 224 5.01 11.56 3.67
CA GLU A 224 4.23 10.53 4.35
C GLU A 224 3.98 10.87 5.83
N LEU A 225 4.97 11.44 6.49
CA LEU A 225 4.82 11.93 7.85
C LEU A 225 3.79 13.08 7.94
N ALA A 226 3.80 13.99 6.98
CA ALA A 226 2.83 15.07 6.91
C ALA A 226 1.43 14.58 6.53
N ALA A 227 1.32 13.62 5.61
CA ALA A 227 0.06 12.99 5.26
C ALA A 227 -0.56 12.23 6.45
N PHE A 228 0.26 11.54 7.25
CA PHE A 228 -0.18 10.93 8.50
C PHE A 228 -0.82 11.95 9.44
N GLU A 229 -0.14 13.08 9.72
CA GLU A 229 -0.67 14.15 10.60
C GLU A 229 -1.98 14.75 10.05
N PHE A 230 -2.07 14.86 8.74
CA PHE A 230 -3.29 15.33 8.09
C PHE A 230 -4.44 14.34 8.23
N LEU A 231 -4.21 13.05 7.93
CA LEU A 231 -5.24 12.02 7.99
C LEU A 231 -5.83 11.85 9.38
N ILE A 232 -5.01 11.82 10.44
CA ILE A 232 -5.49 11.68 11.82
C ILE A 232 -6.32 12.89 12.30
N THR A 233 -6.18 14.02 11.62
CA THR A 233 -6.96 15.24 11.93
C THR A 233 -8.22 15.32 11.08
N ALA A 234 -8.14 14.90 9.82
CA ALA A 234 -9.21 15.05 8.83
C ALA A 234 -10.25 13.92 8.86
N ILE A 235 -9.84 12.69 9.21
CA ILE A 235 -10.74 11.55 9.32
C ILE A 235 -11.37 11.52 10.73
N PRO A 236 -12.70 11.58 10.87
CA PRO A 236 -13.34 11.55 12.18
C PRO A 236 -13.05 10.27 12.96
N HIS A 237 -12.58 10.43 14.21
CA HIS A 237 -12.31 9.31 15.11
C HIS A 237 -11.28 8.30 14.62
N ALA A 238 -10.34 8.71 13.77
CA ALA A 238 -9.24 7.85 13.38
C ALA A 238 -8.34 7.53 14.57
N ASP A 239 -8.04 6.25 14.75
CA ASP A 239 -6.94 5.81 15.61
C ASP A 239 -5.62 5.95 14.86
N SER A 240 -4.52 6.06 15.59
CA SER A 240 -3.22 6.23 14.96
C SER A 240 -2.10 5.51 15.70
N VAL A 241 -1.12 5.01 14.95
CA VAL A 241 0.09 4.38 15.48
C VAL A 241 1.30 4.80 14.66
N ARG A 242 2.40 5.14 15.36
CA ARG A 242 3.72 5.36 14.79
C ARG A 242 4.64 4.20 15.16
N PHE A 243 5.30 3.62 14.18
CA PHE A 243 6.31 2.58 14.37
C PHE A 243 7.69 3.23 14.48
N ALA A 244 8.22 3.28 15.71
CA ALA A 244 9.41 4.07 16.04
C ALA A 244 10.68 3.67 15.28
N ASP A 245 10.81 2.37 14.97
CA ASP A 245 12.00 1.80 14.35
C ASP A 245 11.79 1.43 12.87
N SER A 246 10.67 1.84 12.25
CA SER A 246 10.35 1.54 10.84
C SER A 246 10.39 2.77 9.95
N ALA A 247 10.66 2.54 8.65
CA ALA A 247 10.43 3.48 7.57
C ALA A 247 9.07 3.18 6.89
N HIS A 248 9.02 3.16 5.57
CA HIS A 248 7.80 3.09 4.76
C HIS A 248 7.05 1.75 4.83
N LEU A 249 7.70 0.65 5.23
CA LEU A 249 7.14 -0.70 5.20
C LEU A 249 7.09 -1.38 6.58
N PRO A 250 6.44 -0.79 7.61
CA PRO A 250 6.42 -1.40 8.95
C PRO A 250 5.83 -2.81 8.98
N SER A 251 4.90 -3.16 8.08
CA SER A 251 4.35 -4.52 7.95
C SER A 251 5.35 -5.56 7.45
N VAL A 252 6.45 -5.12 6.85
CA VAL A 252 7.54 -5.98 6.34
C VAL A 252 8.76 -5.91 7.25
N GLU A 253 9.09 -4.72 7.77
CA GLU A 253 10.25 -4.48 8.61
C GLU A 253 10.06 -5.00 10.04
N GLN A 254 8.87 -4.82 10.60
CA GLN A 254 8.51 -5.24 11.97
C GLN A 254 7.18 -6.01 11.96
N PRO A 255 7.10 -7.15 11.26
CA PRO A 255 5.83 -7.83 11.00
C PRO A 255 5.12 -8.32 12.26
N GLU A 256 5.84 -8.74 13.29
CA GLU A 256 5.26 -9.21 14.55
C GLU A 256 4.61 -8.06 15.33
N GLU A 257 5.29 -6.92 15.42
CA GLU A 257 4.76 -5.73 16.07
C GLU A 257 3.57 -5.17 15.30
N PHE A 258 3.71 -5.04 13.98
CA PHE A 258 2.63 -4.57 13.11
C PHE A 258 1.39 -5.47 13.22
N ALA A 259 1.55 -6.78 13.12
CA ALA A 259 0.45 -7.74 13.26
C ALA A 259 -0.20 -7.65 14.65
N GLY A 260 0.58 -7.52 15.70
CA GLY A 260 0.07 -7.35 17.08
C GLY A 260 -0.80 -6.11 17.23
N VAL A 261 -0.35 -4.97 16.72
CA VAL A 261 -1.11 -3.71 16.71
C VAL A 261 -2.39 -3.85 15.89
N LEU A 262 -2.28 -4.38 14.67
CA LEU A 262 -3.41 -4.55 13.77
C LEU A 262 -4.49 -5.47 14.37
N LEU A 263 -4.12 -6.65 14.85
CA LEU A 263 -5.07 -7.61 15.41
C LEU A 263 -5.75 -7.08 16.68
N ALA A 264 -5.01 -6.38 17.54
CA ALA A 264 -5.59 -5.73 18.72
C ALA A 264 -6.59 -4.64 18.35
N TRP A 265 -6.30 -3.85 17.31
CA TRP A 265 -7.22 -2.84 16.82
C TRP A 265 -8.47 -3.46 16.17
N LEU A 266 -8.33 -4.51 15.39
CA LEU A 266 -9.45 -5.25 14.79
C LEU A 266 -10.38 -5.83 15.87
N ASP A 267 -9.85 -6.43 16.92
CA ASP A 267 -10.63 -6.95 18.06
C ASP A 267 -11.39 -5.84 18.78
N ALA A 268 -10.74 -4.70 19.04
CA ALA A 268 -11.36 -3.55 19.70
C ALA A 268 -12.54 -2.96 18.91
N HIS A 269 -12.53 -3.05 17.58
CA HIS A 269 -13.57 -2.54 16.69
C HIS A 269 -14.54 -3.62 16.20
N SER A 270 -14.37 -4.87 16.63
CA SER A 270 -15.21 -6.01 16.21
C SER A 270 -15.23 -6.21 14.68
N LEU A 271 -14.09 -6.03 14.04
CA LEU A 271 -13.85 -6.18 12.62
C LEU A 271 -13.33 -7.56 12.27
#